data_0f3ea742527da2b00c764a7ffc0f19fa
#
_entry.id   0f3ea742527da2b00c764a7ffc0f19fa
#
_cell.length_a   1.000
_cell.length_b   1.000
_cell.length_c   1.000
_cell.angle_alpha   90.00
_cell.angle_beta   90.00
_cell.angle_gamma   90.00
#
_symmetry.space_group_name_H-M   'P 1'
#
loop_
_entity.id
_entity.type
_entity.pdbx_description
1 polymer ?
#
loop_
_entity_poly.entity_id
_entity_poly.type
_entity_poly.pdbx_seq_one_letter_code
_entity_poly.pdbx_strand_id
1 'polypeptide(L)'
;MADEPLIPDYAGACVCNVAAVVQDPPDELADWVPRALAGAEQSTVLLTLDGLGWNQLQDRRALAPTITSVMQGGPVSTVAPSTTSTALTSIVSGMPPGEHGVIGYRMSIEGHVLNVLRWATADGDARRSMPPGEFQLHEPFGGQRPPVVTKAEFSETGFTDAHLGGTRFVGYRTMGTLVTEVNRLVRSGEPFVYAYYEGIDKVAHEYGLADHYDNELRWVDHLVADLLEVLPAGTVLAITADHGQVEVGDRLVELDPGVRPHLSMQSGEGRFRWLHARPGRARQLLEAAEAHTDTGWVLSRDQMVDEGWFGPRVLDHVRARLGDVALVAREPVAYVDPADTGPYQLIGRHGSLTADEMLVPFLAATA
;
A
#
# COMPACT_ATOMS: atom_id res chain seq x y z
N MET A 1 -24.64 5.34 1.41
CA MET A 1 -23.77 6.53 1.34
C MET A 1 -22.34 6.04 1.17
N ALA A 2 -21.94 5.76 -0.06
CA ALA A 2 -20.55 5.55 -0.44
C ALA A 2 -20.44 5.76 -1.96
N ASP A 3 -20.94 6.90 -2.43
CA ASP A 3 -20.96 7.21 -3.86
C ASP A 3 -19.74 8.01 -4.31
N GLU A 4 -18.88 8.43 -3.38
CA GLU A 4 -17.70 9.23 -3.70
C GLU A 4 -16.42 8.48 -3.29
N PRO A 5 -15.33 8.59 -4.10
CA PRO A 5 -14.06 8.01 -3.74
C PRO A 5 -13.47 8.71 -2.50
N LEU A 6 -12.83 7.94 -1.62
CA LEU A 6 -12.13 8.49 -0.47
C LEU A 6 -10.78 9.05 -0.92
N ILE A 7 -10.68 10.37 -1.09
CA ILE A 7 -9.43 11.05 -1.44
C ILE A 7 -8.50 11.09 -0.22
N PRO A 8 -7.20 10.72 -0.35
CA PRO A 8 -6.27 10.73 0.78
C PRO A 8 -6.02 12.13 1.34
N ASP A 9 -5.94 12.23 2.67
CA ASP A 9 -5.52 13.46 3.35
C ASP A 9 -3.99 13.56 3.42
N TYR A 10 -3.34 13.83 2.31
CA TYR A 10 -1.88 13.88 2.21
C TYR A 10 -1.21 14.88 3.14
N ALA A 11 -1.93 15.90 3.63
CA ALA A 11 -1.41 16.90 4.56
C ALA A 11 -1.58 16.50 6.03
N GLY A 12 -2.38 15.47 6.33
CA GLY A 12 -2.75 15.09 7.69
C GLY A 12 -2.74 13.57 7.89
N ALA A 13 -3.92 12.99 8.11
CA ALA A 13 -4.12 11.59 8.47
C ALA A 13 -3.92 10.63 7.27
N CYS A 14 -2.69 10.54 6.77
CA CYS A 14 -2.30 9.69 5.65
C CYS A 14 -1.04 8.87 5.99
N VAL A 15 -0.96 7.66 5.45
CA VAL A 15 0.19 6.75 5.68
C VAL A 15 1.53 7.35 5.25
N CYS A 16 1.57 8.29 4.30
CA CYS A 16 2.80 8.97 3.92
C CYS A 16 3.43 9.77 5.07
N ASN A 17 2.65 10.16 6.08
CA ASN A 17 3.13 10.92 7.24
C ASN A 17 3.48 10.02 8.44
N VAL A 18 3.08 8.74 8.43
CA VAL A 18 3.19 7.85 9.59
C VAL A 18 4.64 7.57 9.97
N ALA A 19 5.49 7.17 9.03
CA ALA A 19 6.87 6.81 9.35
C ALA A 19 7.66 8.00 9.91
N ALA A 20 7.48 9.19 9.38
CA ALA A 20 8.13 10.41 9.86
C ALA A 20 7.72 10.73 11.32
N VAL A 21 6.42 10.63 11.63
CA VAL A 21 5.90 10.88 12.98
C VAL A 21 6.36 9.83 13.99
N VAL A 22 6.46 8.56 13.59
CA VAL A 22 6.95 7.49 14.49
C VAL A 22 8.46 7.61 14.71
N GLN A 23 9.19 8.05 13.71
CA GLN A 23 10.64 8.19 13.76
C GLN A 23 11.08 9.41 14.58
N ASP A 24 10.37 10.52 14.47
CA ASP A 24 10.63 11.78 15.17
C ASP A 24 9.29 12.43 15.57
N PRO A 25 8.68 11.96 16.69
CA PRO A 25 7.40 12.46 17.14
C PRO A 25 7.49 13.96 17.50
N PRO A 26 6.57 14.82 16.99
CA PRO A 26 6.56 16.23 17.34
C PRO A 26 6.14 16.45 18.79
N ASP A 27 6.58 17.55 19.39
CA ASP A 27 6.21 17.95 20.76
C ASP A 27 4.70 18.07 20.94
N GLU A 28 4.00 18.58 19.93
CA GLU A 28 2.53 18.68 19.90
C GLU A 28 1.95 17.74 18.85
N LEU A 29 1.26 16.69 19.33
CA LEU A 29 0.67 15.67 18.47
C LEU A 29 -0.64 16.14 17.84
N ALA A 30 -0.78 15.95 16.54
CA ALA A 30 -2.06 16.09 15.86
C ALA A 30 -3.07 15.01 16.33
N ASP A 31 -4.36 15.25 16.16
CA ASP A 31 -5.43 14.37 16.67
C ASP A 31 -5.39 12.94 16.10
N TRP A 32 -4.86 12.77 14.90
CA TRP A 32 -4.74 11.47 14.24
C TRP A 32 -3.52 10.65 14.71
N VAL A 33 -2.60 11.27 15.48
CA VAL A 33 -1.38 10.61 15.96
C VAL A 33 -1.65 9.93 17.30
N PRO A 34 -1.30 8.64 17.46
CA PRO A 34 -1.48 7.91 18.71
C PRO A 34 -0.74 8.56 19.88
N ARG A 35 -1.43 8.75 21.01
CA ARG A 35 -0.89 9.41 22.21
C ARG A 35 0.32 8.70 22.81
N ALA A 36 0.49 7.40 22.59
CA ALA A 36 1.67 6.64 23.05
C ALA A 36 3.00 7.15 22.46
N LEU A 37 2.95 7.91 21.35
CA LEU A 37 4.12 8.56 20.75
C LEU A 37 4.53 9.86 21.46
N ALA A 38 3.69 10.42 22.33
CA ALA A 38 4.01 11.65 23.06
C ALA A 38 5.20 11.44 24.00
N GLY A 39 6.28 12.18 23.79
CA GLY A 39 7.47 12.12 24.66
C GLY A 39 8.20 10.78 24.61
N ALA A 40 8.15 10.07 23.50
CA ALA A 40 8.91 8.84 23.29
C ALA A 40 10.43 9.17 23.34
N GLU A 41 11.03 9.01 24.52
CA GLU A 41 12.47 9.20 24.75
C GLU A 41 13.29 7.94 24.40
N GLN A 42 12.62 6.83 24.11
CA GLN A 42 13.22 5.52 23.81
C GLN A 42 12.97 5.11 22.37
N SER A 43 13.43 3.92 22.02
CA SER A 43 13.27 3.35 20.68
C SER A 43 11.81 3.26 20.27
N THR A 44 11.56 3.50 18.99
CA THR A 44 10.26 3.28 18.35
C THR A 44 10.35 2.15 17.34
N VAL A 45 9.27 1.40 17.19
CA VAL A 45 9.11 0.35 16.18
C VAL A 45 7.87 0.66 15.38
N LEU A 46 7.98 0.75 14.05
CA LEU A 46 6.84 0.82 13.14
C LEU A 46 6.68 -0.53 12.44
N LEU A 47 5.60 -1.24 12.78
CA LEU A 47 5.22 -2.49 12.12
C LEU A 47 4.12 -2.21 11.08
N THR A 48 4.43 -2.42 9.82
CA THR A 48 3.44 -2.38 8.73
C THR A 48 2.88 -3.78 8.51
N LEU A 49 1.56 -3.92 8.63
CA LEU A 49 0.79 -5.16 8.46
C LEU A 49 0.05 -5.10 7.12
N ASP A 50 0.64 -5.68 6.07
CA ASP A 50 0.12 -5.62 4.71
C ASP A 50 -1.32 -6.12 4.62
N GLY A 51 -2.19 -5.31 4.02
CA GLY A 51 -3.58 -5.65 3.78
C GLY A 51 -4.51 -5.58 4.99
N LEU A 52 -4.06 -5.03 6.15
CA LEU A 52 -4.91 -4.87 7.33
C LEU A 52 -5.76 -3.59 7.24
N GLY A 53 -6.94 -3.67 6.63
CA GLY A 53 -7.89 -2.56 6.60
C GLY A 53 -8.52 -2.27 7.97
N TRP A 54 -8.84 -0.99 8.19
CA TRP A 54 -9.51 -0.54 9.41
C TRP A 54 -10.88 -1.20 9.59
N ASN A 55 -11.70 -1.22 8.55
CA ASN A 55 -13.05 -1.79 8.61
C ASN A 55 -13.00 -3.29 8.87
N GLN A 56 -12.10 -4.03 8.19
CA GLN A 56 -11.89 -5.46 8.41
C GLN A 56 -11.46 -5.76 9.86
N LEU A 57 -10.60 -4.91 10.44
CA LEU A 57 -10.18 -5.01 11.84
C LEU A 57 -11.35 -4.72 12.80
N GLN A 58 -12.16 -3.68 12.55
CA GLN A 58 -13.30 -3.32 13.39
C GLN A 58 -14.37 -4.42 13.40
N ASP A 59 -14.69 -5.01 12.25
CA ASP A 59 -15.65 -6.10 12.11
C ASP A 59 -15.20 -7.37 12.87
N ARG A 60 -13.90 -7.51 13.10
CA ARG A 60 -13.24 -8.68 13.71
C ARG A 60 -12.56 -8.38 15.04
N ARG A 61 -12.98 -7.34 15.74
CA ARG A 61 -12.33 -6.88 17.00
C ARG A 61 -12.10 -8.00 18.03
N ALA A 62 -13.04 -8.95 18.12
CA ALA A 62 -12.91 -10.07 19.05
C ALA A 62 -11.80 -11.05 18.68
N LEU A 63 -11.28 -11.03 17.46
CA LEU A 63 -10.20 -11.89 17.00
C LEU A 63 -8.81 -11.27 17.24
N ALA A 64 -8.76 -9.96 17.44
CA ALA A 64 -7.53 -9.20 17.63
C ALA A 64 -7.60 -8.28 18.88
N PRO A 65 -7.76 -8.86 20.09
CA PRO A 65 -7.96 -8.09 21.32
C PRO A 65 -6.75 -7.24 21.72
N THR A 66 -5.52 -7.64 21.43
CA THR A 66 -4.32 -6.84 21.68
C THR A 66 -4.34 -5.58 20.82
N ILE A 67 -4.54 -5.72 19.52
CA ILE A 67 -4.58 -4.60 18.59
C ILE A 67 -5.74 -3.66 18.90
N THR A 68 -6.92 -4.19 19.24
CA THR A 68 -8.15 -3.39 19.35
C THR A 68 -8.47 -2.87 20.74
N SER A 69 -7.79 -3.37 21.80
CA SER A 69 -8.08 -3.00 23.18
C SER A 69 -6.86 -2.50 23.96
N VAL A 70 -5.64 -2.93 23.58
CA VAL A 70 -4.39 -2.49 24.22
C VAL A 70 -3.81 -1.30 23.49
N MET A 71 -3.74 -1.35 22.15
CA MET A 71 -3.21 -0.24 21.36
C MET A 71 -4.25 0.89 21.22
N GLN A 72 -3.75 2.12 21.09
CA GLN A 72 -4.57 3.33 20.98
C GLN A 72 -4.26 4.07 19.69
N GLY A 73 -5.26 4.71 19.14
CA GLY A 73 -5.18 5.48 17.89
C GLY A 73 -6.48 5.36 17.08
N GLY A 74 -6.39 5.47 15.77
CA GLY A 74 -7.54 5.46 14.87
C GLY A 74 -7.17 5.15 13.42
N PRO A 75 -8.13 5.33 12.50
CA PRO A 75 -7.86 5.16 11.09
C PRO A 75 -7.11 6.36 10.52
N VAL A 76 -6.25 6.06 9.55
CA VAL A 76 -5.67 7.02 8.60
C VAL A 76 -5.98 6.56 7.19
N SER A 77 -5.89 7.47 6.21
CA SER A 77 -6.03 7.06 4.81
C SER A 77 -4.73 6.46 4.29
N THR A 78 -4.85 5.45 3.43
CA THR A 78 -3.74 5.12 2.53
C THR A 78 -3.71 6.07 1.34
N VAL A 79 -2.93 5.74 0.31
CA VAL A 79 -2.72 6.55 -0.89
C VAL A 79 -3.48 5.98 -2.09
N ALA A 80 -3.56 6.74 -3.19
CA ALA A 80 -4.19 6.29 -4.44
C ALA A 80 -3.14 5.98 -5.53
N PRO A 81 -3.20 4.79 -6.14
CA PRO A 81 -4.02 3.62 -5.82
C PRO A 81 -3.68 3.00 -4.46
N SER A 82 -4.67 2.37 -3.80
CA SER A 82 -4.48 1.67 -2.52
C SER A 82 -3.83 0.29 -2.75
N THR A 83 -2.57 0.29 -3.12
CA THR A 83 -1.82 -0.92 -3.49
C THR A 83 -0.44 -0.95 -2.85
N THR A 84 0.04 -2.14 -2.51
CA THR A 84 1.29 -2.39 -1.79
C THR A 84 2.45 -1.56 -2.31
N SER A 85 2.71 -1.59 -3.62
CA SER A 85 3.87 -0.90 -4.20
C SER A 85 3.81 0.62 -4.02
N THR A 86 2.62 1.22 -4.20
CA THR A 86 2.42 2.66 -4.04
C THR A 86 2.46 3.05 -2.57
N ALA A 87 1.72 2.35 -1.73
CA ALA A 87 1.58 2.69 -0.31
C ALA A 87 2.88 2.47 0.48
N LEU A 88 3.59 1.34 0.29
CA LEU A 88 4.88 1.12 0.95
C LEU A 88 5.91 2.17 0.53
N THR A 89 5.93 2.57 -0.76
CA THR A 89 6.81 3.66 -1.21
C THR A 89 6.44 4.98 -0.53
N SER A 90 5.15 5.29 -0.40
CA SER A 90 4.69 6.49 0.31
C SER A 90 5.03 6.47 1.80
N ILE A 91 4.84 5.32 2.49
CA ILE A 91 5.17 5.16 3.91
C ILE A 91 6.66 5.46 4.16
N VAL A 92 7.55 4.86 3.38
CA VAL A 92 8.98 4.98 3.64
C VAL A 92 9.61 6.26 3.09
N SER A 93 9.09 6.82 2.00
CA SER A 93 9.61 8.07 1.43
C SER A 93 9.02 9.33 2.07
N GLY A 94 7.85 9.21 2.73
CA GLY A 94 7.09 10.36 3.22
C GLY A 94 6.45 11.20 2.11
N MET A 95 6.38 10.68 0.88
CA MET A 95 5.91 11.44 -0.29
C MET A 95 4.61 10.88 -0.86
N PRO A 96 3.74 11.74 -1.43
CA PRO A 96 2.59 11.30 -2.21
C PRO A 96 3.00 10.59 -3.51
N PRO A 97 2.12 9.73 -4.08
CA PRO A 97 2.39 9.01 -5.33
C PRO A 97 2.74 9.90 -6.52
N GLY A 98 2.16 11.10 -6.60
CA GLY A 98 2.47 12.08 -7.65
C GLY A 98 3.90 12.61 -7.62
N GLU A 99 4.61 12.45 -6.50
CA GLU A 99 6.00 12.87 -6.33
C GLU A 99 6.99 11.70 -6.42
N HIS A 100 6.74 10.58 -5.71
CA HIS A 100 7.67 9.44 -5.78
C HIS A 100 7.50 8.58 -7.04
N GLY A 101 6.37 8.69 -7.76
CA GLY A 101 6.16 8.13 -9.08
C GLY A 101 5.91 6.62 -9.16
N VAL A 102 5.76 5.91 -8.04
CA VAL A 102 5.25 4.54 -8.01
C VAL A 102 3.73 4.62 -7.87
N ILE A 103 3.00 4.39 -8.95
CA ILE A 103 1.57 4.69 -9.08
C ILE A 103 0.72 3.45 -9.41
N GLY A 104 1.12 2.29 -8.92
CA GLY A 104 0.40 1.04 -9.11
C GLY A 104 1.28 -0.19 -9.15
N TYR A 105 0.64 -1.34 -9.12
CA TYR A 105 1.27 -2.66 -9.27
C TYR A 105 1.84 -2.89 -10.67
N ARG A 106 1.11 -2.47 -11.72
CA ARG A 106 1.53 -2.53 -13.12
C ARG A 106 1.49 -1.14 -13.72
N MET A 107 2.64 -0.60 -14.07
CA MET A 107 2.80 0.78 -14.49
C MET A 107 3.23 0.89 -15.94
N SER A 108 2.68 1.88 -16.66
CA SER A 108 3.14 2.23 -18.00
C SER A 108 4.43 3.05 -17.94
N ILE A 109 5.51 2.52 -18.51
CA ILE A 109 6.81 3.19 -18.61
C ILE A 109 7.26 3.13 -20.08
N GLU A 110 7.28 4.26 -20.74
CA GLU A 110 7.76 4.38 -22.14
C GLU A 110 7.18 3.35 -23.11
N GLY A 111 5.88 3.03 -22.93
CA GLY A 111 5.16 2.08 -23.78
C GLY A 111 5.26 0.60 -23.34
N HIS A 112 5.99 0.31 -22.27
CA HIS A 112 6.02 -1.00 -21.63
C HIS A 112 5.19 -1.01 -20.34
N VAL A 113 4.70 -2.16 -19.94
CA VAL A 113 4.06 -2.33 -18.61
C VAL A 113 5.04 -3.00 -17.67
N LEU A 114 5.52 -2.25 -16.69
CA LEU A 114 6.36 -2.77 -15.60
C LEU A 114 5.49 -3.35 -14.49
N ASN A 115 5.67 -4.63 -14.17
CA ASN A 115 5.21 -5.20 -12.91
C ASN A 115 6.21 -4.79 -11.82
N VAL A 116 5.81 -3.90 -10.94
CA VAL A 116 6.70 -3.24 -9.96
C VAL A 116 7.22 -4.23 -8.91
N LEU A 117 6.38 -5.15 -8.41
CA LEU A 117 6.81 -6.10 -7.38
C LEU A 117 7.80 -7.15 -7.92
N ARG A 118 7.65 -7.54 -9.19
CA ARG A 118 8.56 -8.47 -9.86
C ARG A 118 9.72 -7.77 -10.56
N TRP A 119 9.62 -6.47 -10.76
CA TRP A 119 10.51 -5.64 -11.55
C TRP A 119 10.77 -6.20 -12.94
N ALA A 120 9.67 -6.55 -13.60
CA ALA A 120 9.69 -7.23 -14.90
C ALA A 120 8.64 -6.64 -15.85
N THR A 121 8.96 -6.69 -17.15
CA THR A 121 8.02 -6.41 -18.25
C THR A 121 7.67 -7.72 -18.98
N ALA A 122 6.92 -7.63 -20.06
CA ALA A 122 6.68 -8.78 -20.95
C ALA A 122 7.98 -9.36 -21.55
N ASP A 123 9.04 -8.56 -21.63
CA ASP A 123 10.35 -8.95 -22.14
C ASP A 123 11.26 -9.62 -21.07
N GLY A 124 10.79 -9.71 -19.81
CA GLY A 124 11.49 -10.31 -18.69
C GLY A 124 11.99 -9.30 -17.66
N ASP A 125 13.10 -9.61 -16.97
CA ASP A 125 13.69 -8.79 -15.91
C ASP A 125 14.05 -7.39 -16.44
N ALA A 126 13.51 -6.36 -15.77
CA ALA A 126 13.65 -4.96 -16.19
C ALA A 126 14.73 -4.19 -15.42
N ARG A 127 15.45 -4.79 -14.46
CA ARG A 127 16.41 -4.09 -13.60
C ARG A 127 17.55 -3.43 -14.37
N ARG A 128 17.88 -3.94 -15.55
CA ARG A 128 18.93 -3.36 -16.40
C ARG A 128 18.43 -2.21 -17.27
N SER A 129 17.21 -2.29 -17.80
CA SER A 129 16.59 -1.27 -18.67
C SER A 129 15.88 -0.18 -17.88
N MET A 130 15.43 -0.50 -16.68
CA MET A 130 14.75 0.39 -15.74
C MET A 130 15.38 0.21 -14.35
N PRO A 131 16.56 0.81 -14.07
CA PRO A 131 17.28 0.61 -12.83
C PRO A 131 16.43 1.06 -11.63
N PRO A 132 16.21 0.21 -10.61
CA PRO A 132 15.33 0.54 -9.48
C PRO A 132 15.73 1.82 -8.75
N GLY A 133 17.03 2.05 -8.51
CA GLY A 133 17.53 3.23 -7.83
C GLY A 133 17.42 4.55 -8.62
N GLU A 134 17.09 4.48 -9.92
CA GLU A 134 16.85 5.66 -10.77
C GLU A 134 15.35 5.92 -10.96
N PHE A 135 14.52 5.00 -10.52
CA PHE A 135 13.08 5.00 -10.76
C PHE A 135 12.32 5.88 -9.77
N GLN A 136 12.70 5.78 -8.49
CA GLN A 136 12.19 6.54 -7.36
C GLN A 136 13.39 7.22 -6.68
N LEU A 137 13.39 8.55 -6.58
CA LEU A 137 14.57 9.33 -6.20
C LEU A 137 14.51 9.88 -4.76
N HIS A 138 13.39 9.67 -4.05
CA HIS A 138 13.27 10.11 -2.66
C HIS A 138 13.92 9.07 -1.73
N GLU A 139 14.87 9.52 -0.93
CA GLU A 139 15.54 8.66 0.03
C GLU A 139 14.54 8.17 1.10
N PRO A 140 14.48 6.85 1.39
CA PRO A 140 13.62 6.33 2.42
C PRO A 140 13.98 6.90 3.80
N PHE A 141 12.98 7.10 4.62
CA PHE A 141 13.11 7.62 6.00
C PHE A 141 13.89 8.94 6.10
N GLY A 142 13.69 9.85 5.13
CA GLY A 142 14.38 11.14 5.10
C GLY A 142 15.90 11.05 4.99
N GLY A 143 16.42 9.99 4.37
CA GLY A 143 17.86 9.72 4.23
C GLY A 143 18.51 9.07 5.45
N GLN A 144 17.77 8.79 6.50
CA GLN A 144 18.22 7.95 7.60
C GLN A 144 18.29 6.49 7.15
N ARG A 145 19.13 5.69 7.81
CA ARG A 145 19.35 4.29 7.43
C ARG A 145 18.96 3.34 8.57
N PRO A 146 17.66 3.31 8.93
CA PRO A 146 17.21 2.40 9.97
C PRO A 146 17.35 0.94 9.54
N PRO A 147 17.37 0.00 10.48
CA PRO A 147 17.17 -1.40 10.16
C PRO A 147 15.73 -1.62 9.68
N VAL A 148 15.60 -2.39 8.59
CA VAL A 148 14.34 -2.79 7.99
C VAL A 148 14.19 -4.29 8.13
N VAL A 149 13.30 -4.72 9.04
CA VAL A 149 13.01 -6.14 9.29
C VAL A 149 11.89 -6.58 8.36
N THR A 150 12.23 -7.29 7.32
CA THR A 150 11.29 -7.78 6.31
C THR A 150 11.63 -9.20 5.87
N LYS A 151 10.78 -9.81 5.04
CA LYS A 151 10.99 -11.18 4.60
C LYS A 151 12.31 -11.35 3.86
N ALA A 152 13.07 -12.36 4.24
CA ALA A 152 14.42 -12.57 3.70
C ALA A 152 14.45 -12.76 2.17
N GLU A 153 13.35 -13.28 1.59
CA GLU A 153 13.17 -13.47 0.16
C GLU A 153 13.09 -12.15 -0.64
N PHE A 154 12.85 -11.03 0.04
CA PHE A 154 12.75 -9.71 -0.61
C PHE A 154 14.10 -9.01 -0.77
N SER A 155 15.19 -9.54 -0.20
CA SER A 155 16.51 -8.88 -0.15
C SER A 155 17.08 -8.46 -1.50
N GLU A 156 16.70 -9.16 -2.58
CA GLU A 156 17.26 -8.93 -3.92
C GLU A 156 16.17 -8.58 -4.94
N THR A 157 15.01 -8.10 -4.50
CA THR A 157 13.97 -7.68 -5.44
C THR A 157 14.19 -6.25 -5.92
N GLY A 158 13.85 -5.98 -7.19
CA GLY A 158 13.97 -4.62 -7.72
C GLY A 158 13.06 -3.63 -6.99
N PHE A 159 11.92 -4.08 -6.48
CA PHE A 159 11.06 -3.22 -5.68
C PHE A 159 11.71 -2.85 -4.34
N THR A 160 12.37 -3.80 -3.65
CA THR A 160 13.14 -3.49 -2.44
C THR A 160 14.23 -2.45 -2.72
N ASP A 161 14.97 -2.62 -3.80
CA ASP A 161 16.00 -1.65 -4.19
C ASP A 161 15.39 -0.26 -4.48
N ALA A 162 14.20 -0.19 -5.09
CA ALA A 162 13.56 1.06 -5.44
C ALA A 162 13.04 1.85 -4.23
N HIS A 163 12.39 1.18 -3.23
CA HIS A 163 11.75 1.90 -2.13
C HIS A 163 12.52 1.86 -0.81
N LEU A 164 13.44 0.90 -0.63
CA LEU A 164 14.26 0.74 0.58
C LEU A 164 15.77 0.89 0.32
N GLY A 165 16.15 1.36 -0.86
CA GLY A 165 17.55 1.51 -1.23
C GLY A 165 18.34 2.32 -0.19
N GLY A 166 19.51 1.79 0.24
CA GLY A 166 20.36 2.43 1.24
C GLY A 166 20.01 2.17 2.71
N THR A 167 18.89 1.53 3.02
CA THR A 167 18.53 1.08 4.38
C THR A 167 19.33 -0.17 4.78
N ARG A 168 19.24 -0.58 6.05
CA ARG A 168 19.89 -1.79 6.57
C ARG A 168 18.91 -2.96 6.56
N PHE A 169 18.94 -3.78 5.54
CA PHE A 169 18.06 -4.93 5.37
C PHE A 169 18.35 -6.02 6.41
N VAL A 170 17.31 -6.47 7.12
CA VAL A 170 17.34 -7.57 8.09
C VAL A 170 16.26 -8.58 7.74
N GLY A 171 16.66 -9.73 7.21
CA GLY A 171 15.71 -10.74 6.72
C GLY A 171 15.17 -11.64 7.82
N TYR A 172 13.84 -11.72 8.01
CA TYR A 172 13.21 -12.74 8.82
C TYR A 172 12.70 -13.92 7.97
N ARG A 173 12.39 -15.07 8.61
CA ARG A 173 11.87 -16.28 7.94
C ARG A 173 10.47 -16.68 8.42
N THR A 174 10.16 -16.43 9.69
CA THR A 174 8.89 -16.75 10.35
C THR A 174 8.52 -15.63 11.31
N MET A 175 7.26 -15.53 11.76
CA MET A 175 6.84 -14.55 12.76
C MET A 175 7.75 -14.55 13.99
N GLY A 176 8.11 -15.72 14.54
CA GLY A 176 9.01 -15.81 15.68
C GLY A 176 10.40 -15.22 15.41
N THR A 177 10.94 -15.36 14.19
CA THR A 177 12.21 -14.72 13.82
C THR A 177 12.05 -13.23 13.62
N LEU A 178 10.91 -12.72 13.15
CA LEU A 178 10.60 -11.29 13.11
C LEU A 178 10.65 -10.69 14.51
N VAL A 179 9.93 -11.28 15.48
CA VAL A 179 9.95 -10.84 16.90
C VAL A 179 11.37 -10.80 17.45
N THR A 180 12.15 -11.85 17.19
CA THR A 180 13.54 -11.96 17.67
C THR A 180 14.43 -10.85 17.09
N GLU A 181 14.34 -10.59 15.78
CA GLU A 181 15.17 -9.57 15.11
C GLU A 181 14.80 -8.16 15.55
N VAL A 182 13.51 -7.83 15.65
CA VAL A 182 13.05 -6.53 16.15
C VAL A 182 13.56 -6.30 17.58
N ASN A 183 13.35 -7.26 18.49
CA ASN A 183 13.81 -7.15 19.86
C ASN A 183 15.34 -7.02 19.96
N ARG A 184 16.10 -7.79 19.18
CA ARG A 184 17.58 -7.72 19.13
C ARG A 184 18.05 -6.32 18.71
N LEU A 185 17.44 -5.72 17.71
CA LEU A 185 17.77 -4.40 17.20
C LEU A 185 17.47 -3.30 18.25
N VAL A 186 16.28 -3.31 18.84
CA VAL A 186 15.93 -2.37 19.91
C VAL A 186 16.88 -2.50 21.08
N ARG A 187 17.18 -3.72 21.54
CA ARG A 187 18.15 -3.96 22.64
C ARG A 187 19.58 -3.55 22.29
N SER A 188 19.94 -3.48 21.02
CA SER A 188 21.23 -2.95 20.58
C SER A 188 21.30 -1.42 20.50
N GLY A 189 20.20 -0.73 20.85
CA GLY A 189 20.13 0.74 20.92
C GLY A 189 19.70 1.40 19.61
N GLU A 190 19.05 0.68 18.70
CA GLU A 190 18.48 1.30 17.50
C GLU A 190 17.34 2.25 17.89
N PRO A 191 17.40 3.52 17.56
CA PRO A 191 16.36 4.47 17.93
C PRO A 191 15.04 4.24 17.20
N PHE A 192 15.10 3.71 15.98
CA PHE A 192 13.94 3.40 15.15
C PHE A 192 14.16 2.09 14.41
N VAL A 193 13.15 1.22 14.37
CA VAL A 193 13.13 -0.03 13.60
C VAL A 193 11.85 -0.05 12.76
N TYR A 194 12.00 -0.23 11.45
CA TYR A 194 10.86 -0.51 10.56
C TYR A 194 10.71 -2.02 10.39
N ALA A 195 9.50 -2.53 10.53
CA ALA A 195 9.18 -3.93 10.32
C ALA A 195 7.96 -4.07 9.38
N TYR A 196 7.96 -5.11 8.56
CA TYR A 196 6.91 -5.38 7.59
C TYR A 196 6.52 -6.86 7.60
N TYR A 197 5.20 -7.12 7.61
CA TYR A 197 4.62 -8.46 7.58
C TYR A 197 3.54 -8.56 6.50
N GLU A 198 3.67 -9.51 5.57
CA GLU A 198 2.83 -9.65 4.38
C GLU A 198 1.70 -10.67 4.49
N GLY A 199 1.58 -11.37 5.61
CA GLY A 199 0.74 -12.58 5.72
C GLY A 199 -0.75 -12.33 5.52
N ILE A 200 -1.29 -11.21 6.02
CA ILE A 200 -2.72 -10.89 5.94
C ILE A 200 -3.14 -10.72 4.48
N ASP A 201 -2.41 -9.89 3.73
CA ASP A 201 -2.67 -9.64 2.31
C ASP A 201 -2.59 -10.93 1.49
N LYS A 202 -1.52 -11.70 1.69
CA LYS A 202 -1.33 -12.97 1.01
C LYS A 202 -2.48 -13.95 1.24
N VAL A 203 -2.96 -14.06 2.48
CA VAL A 203 -4.09 -14.92 2.84
C VAL A 203 -5.38 -14.39 2.24
N ALA A 204 -5.63 -13.08 2.29
CA ALA A 204 -6.80 -12.46 1.67
C ALA A 204 -6.85 -12.72 0.15
N HIS A 205 -5.73 -12.56 -0.53
CA HIS A 205 -5.63 -12.80 -1.97
C HIS A 205 -5.97 -14.24 -2.36
N GLU A 206 -5.50 -15.23 -1.60
CA GLU A 206 -5.63 -16.64 -1.96
C GLU A 206 -6.94 -17.26 -1.46
N TYR A 207 -7.42 -16.86 -0.26
CA TYR A 207 -8.52 -17.51 0.45
C TYR A 207 -9.73 -16.60 0.71
N GLY A 208 -9.65 -15.30 0.39
CA GLY A 208 -10.70 -14.33 0.70
C GLY A 208 -10.70 -13.90 2.16
N LEU A 209 -11.81 -13.29 2.61
CA LEU A 209 -11.93 -12.65 3.91
C LEU A 209 -12.72 -13.48 4.93
N ALA A 210 -12.66 -14.84 4.83
CA ALA A 210 -13.35 -15.77 5.71
C ALA A 210 -12.40 -16.42 6.73
N ASP A 211 -12.60 -17.70 7.06
CA ASP A 211 -11.92 -18.42 8.15
C ASP A 211 -10.39 -18.36 8.11
N HIS A 212 -9.79 -18.38 6.90
CA HIS A 212 -8.33 -18.27 6.76
C HIS A 212 -7.83 -16.88 7.18
N TYR A 213 -8.52 -15.83 6.73
CA TYR A 213 -8.22 -14.45 7.10
C TYR A 213 -8.43 -14.24 8.60
N ASP A 214 -9.51 -14.76 9.15
CA ASP A 214 -9.81 -14.69 10.59
C ASP A 214 -8.73 -15.37 11.44
N ASN A 215 -8.20 -16.51 10.97
CA ASN A 215 -7.08 -17.18 11.64
C ASN A 215 -5.78 -16.40 11.51
N GLU A 216 -5.47 -15.86 10.34
CA GLU A 216 -4.27 -15.04 10.15
C GLU A 216 -4.30 -13.79 11.03
N LEU A 217 -5.47 -13.14 11.15
CA LEU A 217 -5.65 -11.99 12.04
C LEU A 217 -5.38 -12.35 13.52
N ARG A 218 -5.81 -13.54 14.00
CA ARG A 218 -5.48 -14.03 15.35
C ARG A 218 -3.97 -14.19 15.55
N TRP A 219 -3.27 -14.76 14.56
CA TRP A 219 -1.82 -14.90 14.64
C TRP A 219 -1.09 -13.57 14.62
N VAL A 220 -1.58 -12.60 13.86
CA VAL A 220 -1.04 -11.23 13.86
C VAL A 220 -1.28 -10.54 15.20
N ASP A 221 -2.43 -10.73 15.85
CA ASP A 221 -2.67 -10.22 17.18
C ASP A 221 -1.69 -10.82 18.21
N HIS A 222 -1.39 -12.13 18.11
CA HIS A 222 -0.35 -12.76 18.92
C HIS A 222 1.04 -12.21 18.59
N LEU A 223 1.37 -11.95 17.32
CA LEU A 223 2.63 -11.30 16.95
C LEU A 223 2.80 -9.94 17.62
N VAL A 224 1.74 -9.12 17.65
CA VAL A 224 1.74 -7.81 18.31
C VAL A 224 1.89 -7.96 19.83
N ALA A 225 1.19 -8.93 20.44
CA ALA A 225 1.30 -9.23 21.87
C ALA A 225 2.72 -9.66 22.24
N ASP A 226 3.32 -10.59 21.48
CA ASP A 226 4.70 -11.06 21.71
C ASP A 226 5.71 -9.91 21.59
N LEU A 227 5.53 -9.01 20.61
CA LEU A 227 6.39 -7.83 20.49
C LEU A 227 6.27 -6.92 21.71
N LEU A 228 5.06 -6.60 22.17
CA LEU A 228 4.85 -5.78 23.36
C LEU A 228 5.44 -6.42 24.64
N GLU A 229 5.41 -7.76 24.74
CA GLU A 229 5.97 -8.49 25.89
C GLU A 229 7.50 -8.49 25.92
N VAL A 230 8.17 -8.66 24.74
CA VAL A 230 9.63 -8.88 24.70
C VAL A 230 10.43 -7.59 24.54
N LEU A 231 9.83 -6.52 24.04
CA LEU A 231 10.49 -5.24 23.83
C LEU A 231 10.90 -4.61 25.18
N PRO A 232 12.03 -3.90 25.24
CA PRO A 232 12.42 -3.16 26.45
C PRO A 232 11.33 -2.19 26.90
N ALA A 233 11.10 -2.10 28.21
CA ALA A 233 10.12 -1.18 28.78
C ALA A 233 10.35 0.27 28.31
N GLY A 234 9.27 0.93 27.89
CA GLY A 234 9.31 2.29 27.35
C GLY A 234 9.50 2.33 25.83
N THR A 235 9.76 1.21 25.15
CA THR A 235 9.73 1.15 23.69
C THR A 235 8.30 1.37 23.20
N VAL A 236 8.10 2.21 22.18
CA VAL A 236 6.79 2.39 21.55
C VAL A 236 6.69 1.49 20.33
N LEU A 237 5.70 0.59 20.33
CA LEU A 237 5.30 -0.17 19.16
C LEU A 237 4.13 0.53 18.48
N ALA A 238 4.34 1.03 17.27
CA ALA A 238 3.32 1.55 16.40
C ALA A 238 3.01 0.54 15.28
N ILE A 239 1.74 0.40 14.92
CA ILE A 239 1.30 -0.41 13.79
C ILE A 239 0.55 0.45 12.78
N THR A 240 0.73 0.13 11.50
CA THR A 240 -0.07 0.64 10.39
C THR A 240 -0.27 -0.47 9.34
N ALA A 241 -0.98 -0.15 8.28
CA ALA A 241 -1.06 -0.99 7.10
C ALA A 241 -0.91 -0.13 5.85
N ASP A 242 -0.67 -0.76 4.74
CA ASP A 242 -0.54 -0.10 3.44
C ASP A 242 -1.89 0.05 2.71
N HIS A 243 -2.82 -0.88 2.90
CA HIS A 243 -4.21 -0.84 2.40
C HIS A 243 -5.10 -1.83 3.14
N GLY A 244 -6.41 -1.73 2.89
CA GLY A 244 -7.37 -2.75 3.27
C GLY A 244 -7.72 -3.69 2.10
N GLN A 245 -8.85 -4.40 2.18
CA GLN A 245 -9.22 -5.49 1.27
C GLN A 245 -10.70 -5.45 0.91
N VAL A 246 -11.04 -5.93 -0.29
CA VAL A 246 -12.42 -6.22 -0.72
C VAL A 246 -12.49 -7.64 -1.27
N GLU A 247 -13.48 -8.41 -0.85
CA GLU A 247 -13.72 -9.73 -1.41
C GLU A 247 -14.40 -9.62 -2.78
N VAL A 248 -13.65 -9.89 -3.83
CA VAL A 248 -14.12 -9.87 -5.22
C VAL A 248 -14.57 -11.27 -5.67
N GLY A 249 -13.80 -12.31 -5.32
CA GLY A 249 -14.09 -13.67 -5.76
C GLY A 249 -14.01 -13.79 -7.29
N ASP A 250 -15.10 -14.27 -7.90
CA ASP A 250 -15.26 -14.48 -9.33
C ASP A 250 -15.97 -13.32 -10.07
N ARG A 251 -16.24 -12.20 -9.38
CA ARG A 251 -16.92 -11.02 -9.95
C ARG A 251 -15.96 -10.21 -10.84
N LEU A 252 -15.57 -10.81 -11.96
CA LEU A 252 -14.67 -10.22 -12.92
C LEU A 252 -15.46 -9.51 -14.03
N VAL A 253 -15.04 -8.29 -14.38
CA VAL A 253 -15.68 -7.44 -15.38
C VAL A 253 -14.75 -7.29 -16.58
N GLU A 254 -15.16 -7.83 -17.72
CA GLU A 254 -14.50 -7.59 -19.01
C GLU A 254 -14.75 -6.17 -19.51
N LEU A 255 -13.79 -5.59 -20.22
CA LEU A 255 -14.00 -4.29 -20.85
C LEU A 255 -15.10 -4.37 -21.92
N ASP A 256 -15.99 -3.36 -21.92
CA ASP A 256 -16.98 -3.21 -22.97
C ASP A 256 -16.32 -3.23 -24.36
N PRO A 257 -16.90 -3.94 -25.34
CA PRO A 257 -16.35 -4.01 -26.69
C PRO A 257 -16.13 -2.64 -27.35
N GLY A 258 -16.91 -1.62 -26.99
CA GLY A 258 -16.75 -0.23 -27.46
C GLY A 258 -15.46 0.44 -26.99
N VAL A 259 -14.84 -0.02 -25.91
CA VAL A 259 -13.56 0.50 -25.39
C VAL A 259 -12.39 0.10 -26.30
N ARG A 260 -12.38 -1.14 -26.80
CA ARG A 260 -11.25 -1.75 -27.53
C ARG A 260 -10.76 -0.94 -28.75
N PRO A 261 -11.63 -0.32 -29.60
CA PRO A 261 -11.17 0.46 -30.76
C PRO A 261 -10.33 1.70 -30.39
N HIS A 262 -10.50 2.22 -29.16
CA HIS A 262 -9.84 3.43 -28.68
C HIS A 262 -8.64 3.13 -27.78
N LEU A 263 -8.51 1.88 -27.31
CA LEU A 263 -7.51 1.42 -26.36
C LEU A 263 -6.21 1.02 -27.08
N SER A 264 -5.08 1.47 -26.58
CA SER A 264 -3.74 0.99 -26.98
C SER A 264 -3.20 -0.06 -26.02
N MET A 265 -3.39 0.15 -24.70
CA MET A 265 -2.80 -0.67 -23.66
C MET A 265 -3.61 -0.52 -22.36
N GLN A 266 -3.56 -1.54 -21.50
CA GLN A 266 -4.00 -1.47 -20.11
C GLN A 266 -2.80 -1.53 -19.15
N SER A 267 -2.94 -0.89 -17.98
CA SER A 267 -2.03 -1.04 -16.84
C SER A 267 -2.81 -0.92 -15.52
N GLY A 268 -2.13 -0.80 -14.39
CA GLY A 268 -2.80 -0.83 -13.08
C GLY A 268 -3.19 -2.24 -12.67
N GLU A 269 -4.16 -2.34 -11.82
CA GLU A 269 -4.65 -3.58 -11.20
C GLU A 269 -6.15 -3.75 -11.34
N GLY A 270 -6.69 -4.88 -10.91
CA GLY A 270 -8.09 -5.20 -11.16
C GLY A 270 -9.09 -4.22 -10.56
N ARG A 271 -8.73 -3.55 -9.45
CA ARG A 271 -9.61 -2.58 -8.80
C ARG A 271 -9.31 -1.13 -9.17
N PHE A 272 -8.16 -0.88 -9.79
CA PHE A 272 -7.75 0.42 -10.35
C PHE A 272 -7.10 0.21 -11.72
N ARG A 273 -7.93 0.15 -12.76
CA ARG A 273 -7.49 -0.18 -14.12
C ARG A 273 -7.24 1.07 -14.94
N TRP A 274 -5.99 1.29 -15.34
CA TRP A 274 -5.61 2.32 -16.27
C TRP A 274 -5.87 1.90 -17.72
N LEU A 275 -6.50 2.78 -18.48
CA LEU A 275 -6.72 2.64 -19.92
C LEU A 275 -5.89 3.71 -20.64
N HIS A 276 -4.97 3.27 -21.50
CA HIS A 276 -4.14 4.15 -22.33
C HIS A 276 -4.74 4.26 -23.71
N ALA A 277 -5.02 5.49 -24.16
CA ALA A 277 -5.68 5.75 -25.42
C ALA A 277 -4.74 5.56 -26.62
N ARG A 278 -5.30 5.18 -27.75
CA ARG A 278 -4.61 5.39 -29.05
C ARG A 278 -4.41 6.87 -29.31
N PRO A 279 -3.39 7.29 -30.07
CA PRO A 279 -3.15 8.70 -30.37
C PRO A 279 -4.42 9.43 -30.85
N GLY A 280 -4.76 10.52 -30.16
CA GLY A 280 -5.93 11.35 -30.43
C GLY A 280 -7.30 10.75 -30.08
N ARG A 281 -7.35 9.64 -29.30
CA ARG A 281 -8.59 8.93 -28.94
C ARG A 281 -8.97 9.02 -27.46
N ALA A 282 -8.30 9.85 -26.65
CA ALA A 282 -8.56 9.91 -25.22
C ALA A 282 -10.03 10.25 -24.88
N ARG A 283 -10.65 11.20 -25.59
CA ARG A 283 -12.05 11.54 -25.38
C ARG A 283 -13.00 10.39 -25.73
N GLN A 284 -12.79 9.74 -26.88
CA GLN A 284 -13.61 8.59 -27.29
C GLN A 284 -13.42 7.39 -26.36
N LEU A 285 -12.21 7.22 -25.79
CA LEU A 285 -11.93 6.21 -24.79
C LEU A 285 -12.73 6.47 -23.51
N LEU A 286 -12.75 7.73 -23.04
CA LEU A 286 -13.52 8.12 -21.85
C LEU A 286 -15.03 7.88 -22.07
N GLU A 287 -15.58 8.38 -23.19
CA GLU A 287 -16.99 8.19 -23.57
C GLU A 287 -17.37 6.69 -23.64
N ALA A 288 -16.51 5.85 -24.21
CA ALA A 288 -16.75 4.40 -24.27
C ALA A 288 -16.62 3.71 -22.90
N ALA A 289 -15.73 4.20 -22.04
CA ALA A 289 -15.50 3.66 -20.70
C ALA A 289 -16.69 3.94 -19.75
N GLU A 290 -17.56 4.93 -20.05
CA GLU A 290 -18.79 5.23 -19.29
C GLU A 290 -19.74 4.03 -19.20
N ALA A 291 -19.60 3.03 -20.07
CA ALA A 291 -20.31 1.75 -19.96
C ALA A 291 -20.04 0.99 -18.63
N HIS A 292 -19.01 1.38 -17.88
CA HIS A 292 -18.63 0.77 -16.60
C HIS A 292 -19.04 1.58 -15.37
N THR A 293 -19.82 2.65 -15.51
CA THR A 293 -20.24 3.52 -14.38
C THR A 293 -21.10 2.80 -13.33
N ASP A 294 -21.76 1.71 -13.70
CA ASP A 294 -22.53 0.89 -12.76
C ASP A 294 -21.63 0.14 -11.74
N THR A 295 -20.38 -0.14 -12.11
CA THR A 295 -19.45 -0.93 -11.30
C THR A 295 -18.32 -0.11 -10.69
N GLY A 296 -18.09 1.11 -11.17
CA GLY A 296 -16.99 1.95 -10.69
C GLY A 296 -17.06 3.40 -11.12
N TRP A 297 -16.12 4.17 -10.64
CA TRP A 297 -15.88 5.53 -11.11
C TRP A 297 -15.08 5.47 -12.40
N VAL A 298 -15.54 6.23 -13.40
CA VAL A 298 -14.85 6.38 -14.69
C VAL A 298 -14.36 7.81 -14.80
N LEU A 299 -13.05 7.99 -14.80
CA LEU A 299 -12.43 9.31 -14.66
C LEU A 299 -11.32 9.50 -15.70
N SER A 300 -11.19 10.73 -16.19
CA SER A 300 -10.00 11.09 -16.94
C SER A 300 -8.81 11.31 -16.02
N ARG A 301 -7.59 11.15 -16.55
CA ARG A 301 -6.34 11.49 -15.87
C ARG A 301 -6.37 12.91 -15.32
N ASP A 302 -6.80 13.86 -16.14
CA ASP A 302 -6.77 15.27 -15.78
C ASP A 302 -7.69 15.56 -14.59
N GLN A 303 -8.89 14.97 -14.58
CA GLN A 303 -9.82 15.07 -13.46
C GLN A 303 -9.20 14.54 -12.17
N MET A 304 -8.61 13.34 -12.16
CA MET A 304 -7.99 12.76 -10.97
C MET A 304 -6.82 13.60 -10.45
N VAL A 305 -6.02 14.19 -11.37
CA VAL A 305 -4.92 15.08 -10.99
C VAL A 305 -5.45 16.37 -10.37
N ASP A 306 -6.49 16.98 -10.96
CA ASP A 306 -7.10 18.22 -10.47
C ASP A 306 -7.81 18.02 -9.13
N GLU A 307 -8.39 16.84 -8.89
CA GLU A 307 -8.99 16.43 -7.61
C GLU A 307 -7.96 16.03 -6.55
N GLY A 308 -6.66 15.95 -6.88
CA GLY A 308 -5.58 15.67 -5.93
C GLY A 308 -5.43 14.20 -5.52
N TRP A 309 -5.90 13.25 -6.31
CA TRP A 309 -5.85 11.82 -5.99
C TRP A 309 -4.44 11.31 -5.69
N PHE A 310 -3.42 11.89 -6.34
CA PHE A 310 -2.01 11.47 -6.23
C PHE A 310 -1.17 12.43 -5.38
N GLY A 311 -1.81 13.33 -4.65
CA GLY A 311 -1.17 14.38 -3.86
C GLY A 311 -1.30 15.76 -4.50
N PRO A 312 -0.82 16.80 -3.79
CA PRO A 312 -0.96 18.19 -4.24
C PRO A 312 -0.14 18.54 -5.49
N ARG A 313 0.77 17.67 -5.86
CA ARG A 313 1.65 17.81 -7.02
C ARG A 313 1.84 16.49 -7.74
N VAL A 314 1.74 16.51 -9.06
CA VAL A 314 2.07 15.37 -9.93
C VAL A 314 3.18 15.81 -10.88
N LEU A 315 4.36 15.20 -10.75
CA LEU A 315 5.51 15.52 -11.58
C LEU A 315 5.28 15.06 -13.03
N ASP A 316 5.86 15.76 -14.01
CA ASP A 316 5.62 15.48 -15.45
C ASP A 316 5.94 14.03 -15.83
N HIS A 317 7.04 13.48 -15.32
CA HIS A 317 7.40 12.08 -15.59
C HIS A 317 6.44 11.09 -14.92
N VAL A 318 5.82 11.44 -13.79
CA VAL A 318 4.78 10.64 -13.12
C VAL A 318 3.48 10.73 -13.92
N ARG A 319 3.10 11.94 -14.35
CA ARG A 319 1.93 12.14 -15.21
C ARG A 319 1.99 11.30 -16.49
N ALA A 320 3.18 11.12 -17.05
CA ALA A 320 3.39 10.27 -18.24
C ALA A 320 3.16 8.76 -17.97
N ARG A 321 3.19 8.32 -16.71
CA ARG A 321 2.92 6.92 -16.30
C ARG A 321 1.42 6.64 -16.12
N LEU A 322 0.60 7.69 -15.90
CA LEU A 322 -0.86 7.57 -15.74
C LEU A 322 -1.53 7.25 -17.08
N GLY A 323 -2.56 6.40 -17.05
CA GLY A 323 -3.43 6.19 -18.18
C GLY A 323 -4.26 7.44 -18.51
N ASP A 324 -4.83 7.51 -19.71
CA ASP A 324 -5.71 8.62 -20.10
C ASP A 324 -7.06 8.57 -19.39
N VAL A 325 -7.51 7.34 -19.05
CA VAL A 325 -8.77 7.05 -18.33
C VAL A 325 -8.50 5.99 -17.27
N ALA A 326 -9.16 6.09 -16.13
CA ALA A 326 -9.18 5.04 -15.10
C ALA A 326 -10.60 4.48 -14.93
N LEU A 327 -10.66 3.16 -14.74
CA LEU A 327 -11.79 2.46 -14.16
C LEU A 327 -11.43 2.12 -12.72
N VAL A 328 -12.08 2.77 -11.76
CA VAL A 328 -11.81 2.59 -10.33
C VAL A 328 -13.01 1.90 -9.71
N ALA A 329 -12.86 0.67 -9.25
CA ALA A 329 -13.96 -0.17 -8.82
C ALA A 329 -14.63 0.39 -7.56
N ARG A 330 -15.92 0.71 -7.65
CA ARG A 330 -16.79 1.07 -6.51
C ARG A 330 -17.43 -0.18 -5.92
N GLU A 331 -17.96 -1.03 -6.79
CA GLU A 331 -18.54 -2.31 -6.40
C GLU A 331 -17.44 -3.36 -6.15
N PRO A 332 -17.72 -4.46 -5.46
CA PRO A 332 -16.75 -5.52 -5.21
C PRO A 332 -16.48 -6.37 -6.48
N VAL A 333 -15.92 -5.75 -7.48
CA VAL A 333 -15.57 -6.33 -8.78
C VAL A 333 -14.09 -6.07 -9.12
N ALA A 334 -13.56 -6.75 -10.13
CA ALA A 334 -12.26 -6.44 -10.70
C ALA A 334 -12.32 -6.41 -12.23
N TYR A 335 -11.72 -5.37 -12.81
CA TYR A 335 -11.61 -5.21 -14.28
C TYR A 335 -10.50 -6.09 -14.83
N VAL A 336 -10.83 -6.90 -15.85
CA VAL A 336 -9.90 -7.86 -16.44
C VAL A 336 -8.90 -7.18 -17.38
N ASP A 337 -7.63 -7.50 -17.22
CA ASP A 337 -6.61 -7.33 -18.25
C ASP A 337 -6.04 -8.70 -18.60
N PRO A 338 -6.21 -9.19 -19.84
CA PRO A 338 -5.69 -10.49 -20.26
C PRO A 338 -4.16 -10.63 -20.15
N ALA A 339 -3.43 -9.50 -20.07
CA ALA A 339 -1.99 -9.47 -19.88
C ALA A 339 -1.57 -9.54 -18.39
N ASP A 340 -2.53 -9.45 -17.46
CA ASP A 340 -2.29 -9.54 -16.02
C ASP A 340 -2.48 -10.98 -15.56
N THR A 341 -1.47 -11.79 -15.79
CA THR A 341 -1.49 -13.23 -15.45
C THR A 341 -0.76 -13.50 -14.15
N GLY A 342 -1.50 -13.99 -13.15
CA GLY A 342 -0.96 -14.47 -11.88
C GLY A 342 -0.90 -16.00 -11.81
N PRO A 343 -0.25 -16.57 -10.78
CA PRO A 343 -0.19 -18.01 -10.56
C PRO A 343 -1.55 -18.61 -10.14
N TYR A 344 -2.46 -17.79 -9.61
CA TYR A 344 -3.81 -18.16 -9.17
C TYR A 344 -4.76 -16.96 -9.29
N GLN A 345 -6.06 -17.23 -9.23
CA GLN A 345 -7.06 -16.18 -9.21
C GLN A 345 -7.11 -15.53 -7.82
N LEU A 346 -7.02 -14.22 -7.77
CA LEU A 346 -7.14 -13.46 -6.52
C LEU A 346 -8.61 -13.39 -6.10
N ILE A 347 -8.92 -13.76 -4.84
CA ILE A 347 -10.24 -13.67 -4.21
C ILE A 347 -10.40 -12.32 -3.52
N GLY A 348 -9.58 -12.04 -2.51
CA GLY A 348 -9.43 -10.69 -1.95
C GLY A 348 -8.62 -9.82 -2.90
N ARG A 349 -8.99 -8.55 -3.02
CA ARG A 349 -8.30 -7.56 -3.86
C ARG A 349 -8.38 -6.19 -3.23
N HIS A 350 -7.51 -5.32 -3.68
CA HIS A 350 -7.39 -3.92 -3.29
C HIS A 350 -6.96 -3.08 -4.50
N GLY A 351 -6.79 -1.77 -4.31
CA GLY A 351 -6.34 -0.84 -5.34
C GLY A 351 -7.27 0.36 -5.52
N SER A 352 -8.56 0.21 -5.15
CA SER A 352 -9.57 1.24 -5.33
C SER A 352 -9.60 2.25 -4.17
N LEU A 353 -10.54 3.20 -4.24
CA LEU A 353 -10.74 4.26 -3.25
C LEU A 353 -12.00 4.07 -2.41
N THR A 354 -12.42 2.83 -2.19
CA THR A 354 -13.49 2.53 -1.23
C THR A 354 -12.96 2.61 0.20
N ALA A 355 -13.83 2.89 1.17
CA ALA A 355 -13.41 2.97 2.58
C ALA A 355 -12.77 1.68 3.08
N ASP A 356 -13.19 0.52 2.55
CA ASP A 356 -12.64 -0.79 2.92
C ASP A 356 -11.19 -1.01 2.46
N GLU A 357 -10.76 -0.29 1.44
CA GLU A 357 -9.40 -0.33 0.90
C GLU A 357 -8.54 0.83 1.39
N MET A 358 -9.16 1.99 1.61
CA MET A 358 -8.46 3.25 1.90
C MET A 358 -8.20 3.49 3.39
N LEU A 359 -9.06 3.02 4.29
CA LEU A 359 -8.87 3.23 5.71
C LEU A 359 -8.02 2.11 6.31
N VAL A 360 -6.92 2.49 6.93
CA VAL A 360 -5.97 1.59 7.58
C VAL A 360 -5.72 2.03 9.03
N PRO A 361 -5.34 1.12 9.96
CA PRO A 361 -5.06 1.50 11.33
C PRO A 361 -3.77 2.31 11.43
N PHE A 362 -3.75 3.30 12.33
CA PHE A 362 -2.53 3.83 12.92
C PHE A 362 -2.69 3.81 14.43
N LEU A 363 -2.12 2.81 15.04
CA LEU A 363 -2.26 2.50 16.46
C LEU A 363 -0.90 2.37 17.12
N ALA A 364 -0.78 2.70 18.40
CA ALA A 364 0.46 2.52 19.14
C ALA A 364 0.19 2.13 20.61
N ALA A 365 1.18 1.45 21.20
CA ALA A 365 1.24 1.15 22.62
C ALA A 365 2.70 1.19 23.07
N THR A 366 2.90 1.43 24.37
CA THR A 366 4.21 1.33 25.03
C THR A 366 4.38 -0.07 25.63
N ALA A 367 5.52 -0.72 25.35
CA ALA A 367 5.91 -2.00 25.93
C ALA A 367 6.31 -1.91 27.40
#